data_8e97a12fe472f1c4954b7b924ea6a3c5
#
_entry.id   8e97a12fe472f1c4954b7b924ea6a3c5
#
_cell.length_a   1.000
_cell.length_b   1.000
_cell.length_c   1.000
_cell.angle_alpha   90.00
_cell.angle_beta   90.00
_cell.angle_gamma   90.00
#
_symmetry.space_group_name_H-M   'P 1'
#
loop_
_entity.id
_entity.type
_entity.pdbx_description
1 polymer ?
#
loop_
_entity_poly.entity_id
_entity_poly.type
_entity_poly.pdbx_seq_one_letter_code
_entity_poly.pdbx_strand_id
1 'polypeptide(L)'
;MHSFFKLPFYPLLPDDPNLSLQRGRIHEFFKYTKPHRKLLEQIELVIIDEISMVRADLIDAIDRILRVYSHNLREPFGGKQLLLVGDVFQLEPVVKNDEREILNRAYPTPYFFSARVFSQIDLVSIELQKVYRQTDSVFVSVLDHIRTNTAGAADLQLLNTRYGSHIEESEADMYI
;
A
#
# COMPACT_ATOMS: atom_id res chain seq x y z
N MET A 1 -2.18 8.93 -0.48
CA MET A 1 -3.11 8.31 0.50
C MET A 1 -3.21 9.13 1.78
N HIS A 2 -2.12 9.36 2.57
CA HIS A 2 -2.16 10.14 3.82
C HIS A 2 -2.81 11.51 3.68
N SER A 3 -2.47 12.30 2.66
CA SER A 3 -3.05 13.64 2.47
C SER A 3 -4.54 13.59 2.11
N PHE A 4 -4.99 12.63 1.32
CA PHE A 4 -6.38 12.48 0.92
C PHE A 4 -7.27 12.09 2.11
N PHE A 5 -6.90 11.04 2.84
CA PHE A 5 -7.65 10.58 4.02
C PHE A 5 -7.24 11.31 5.31
N LYS A 6 -6.28 12.25 5.26
CA LYS A 6 -5.72 12.95 6.44
C LYS A 6 -5.27 12.00 7.54
N LEU A 7 -4.68 10.86 7.15
CA LEU A 7 -4.21 9.85 8.08
C LEU A 7 -2.98 10.38 8.85
N PRO A 8 -2.87 10.12 10.14
CA PRO A 8 -1.67 10.47 10.91
C PRO A 8 -0.50 9.58 10.50
N PHE A 9 0.71 9.98 10.91
CA PHE A 9 1.93 9.19 10.67
C PHE A 9 2.21 8.15 11.76
N TYR A 10 1.45 8.16 12.85
CA TYR A 10 1.54 7.14 13.90
C TYR A 10 0.51 6.02 13.67
N PRO A 11 0.71 4.81 14.25
CA PRO A 11 -0.22 3.69 14.09
C PRO A 11 -1.62 3.99 14.61
N LEU A 12 -2.62 3.58 13.83
CA LEU A 12 -4.04 3.62 14.19
C LEU A 12 -4.53 2.19 14.42
N LEU A 13 -4.61 1.78 15.70
CA LEU A 13 -5.06 0.44 16.01
C LEU A 13 -6.58 0.27 15.83
N PRO A 14 -7.06 -0.96 15.54
CA PRO A 14 -8.49 -1.22 15.30
C PRO A 14 -9.41 -0.90 16.48
N ASP A 15 -8.87 -0.89 17.69
CA ASP A 15 -9.55 -0.55 18.95
C ASP A 15 -9.38 0.93 19.35
N ASP A 16 -8.71 1.74 18.52
CA ASP A 16 -8.59 3.19 18.76
C ASP A 16 -9.98 3.82 18.81
N PRO A 17 -10.33 4.51 19.91
CA PRO A 17 -11.62 5.18 20.06
C PRO A 17 -11.93 6.17 18.92
N ASN A 18 -10.91 6.75 18.30
CA ASN A 18 -11.04 7.68 17.17
C ASN A 18 -11.51 6.99 15.88
N LEU A 19 -11.30 5.68 15.76
CA LEU A 19 -11.79 4.85 14.66
C LEU A 19 -13.15 4.18 14.93
N SER A 20 -13.79 4.51 16.05
CA SER A 20 -15.10 3.97 16.38
C SER A 20 -16.14 4.33 15.32
N LEU A 21 -16.96 3.36 14.90
CA LEU A 21 -18.08 3.58 14.00
C LEU A 21 -19.25 4.33 14.66
N GLN A 22 -19.15 4.65 15.96
CA GLN A 22 -20.14 5.50 16.63
C GLN A 22 -20.10 6.92 16.04
N ARG A 23 -21.27 7.49 15.79
CA ARG A 23 -21.41 8.85 15.25
C ARG A 23 -20.64 9.85 16.12
N GLY A 24 -19.82 10.66 15.50
CA GLY A 24 -19.10 11.76 16.11
C GLY A 24 -17.58 11.55 16.19
N ARG A 25 -17.09 10.40 16.62
CA ARG A 25 -15.66 10.19 16.88
C ARG A 25 -14.77 10.40 15.65
N ILE A 26 -15.07 9.72 14.54
CA ILE A 26 -14.31 9.89 13.27
C ILE A 26 -14.42 11.33 12.77
N HIS A 27 -15.58 11.97 12.87
CA HIS A 27 -15.76 13.35 12.44
C HIS A 27 -14.96 14.35 13.28
N GLU A 28 -14.83 14.14 14.58
CA GLU A 28 -14.04 14.98 15.47
C GLU A 28 -12.54 14.82 15.21
N PHE A 29 -12.09 13.60 14.95
CA PHE A 29 -10.68 13.28 14.75
C PHE A 29 -10.16 13.75 13.38
N PHE A 30 -10.84 13.38 12.28
CA PHE A 30 -10.34 13.66 10.93
C PHE A 30 -10.71 15.05 10.38
N LYS A 31 -11.58 15.80 10.98
CA LYS A 31 -11.92 17.22 10.67
C LYS A 31 -11.93 17.58 9.18
N TYR A 32 -12.65 16.81 8.35
CA TYR A 32 -12.78 17.12 6.93
C TYR A 32 -13.64 18.35 6.67
N THR A 33 -13.24 19.14 5.65
CA THR A 33 -14.07 20.25 5.16
C THR A 33 -15.36 19.73 4.50
N LYS A 34 -16.38 20.57 4.37
CA LYS A 34 -17.65 20.20 3.71
C LYS A 34 -17.44 19.63 2.30
N PRO A 35 -16.64 20.26 1.40
CA PRO A 35 -16.36 19.68 0.08
C PRO A 35 -15.70 18.31 0.15
N HIS A 36 -14.75 18.12 1.07
CA HIS A 36 -14.05 16.84 1.22
C HIS A 36 -14.99 15.73 1.72
N ARG A 37 -15.89 16.02 2.65
CA ARG A 37 -16.93 15.06 3.10
C ARG A 37 -17.81 14.64 1.94
N LYS A 38 -18.28 15.61 1.14
CA LYS A 38 -19.08 15.32 -0.06
C LYS A 38 -18.33 14.45 -1.07
N LEU A 39 -17.04 14.70 -1.24
CA LEU A 39 -16.19 13.86 -2.08
C LEU A 39 -16.13 12.42 -1.55
N LEU A 40 -15.84 12.23 -0.26
CA LEU A 40 -15.80 10.89 0.36
C LEU A 40 -17.15 10.15 0.25
N GLU A 41 -18.26 10.88 0.31
CA GLU A 41 -19.60 10.33 0.14
C GLU A 41 -19.85 9.86 -1.31
N GLN A 42 -19.40 10.64 -2.30
CA GLN A 42 -19.71 10.44 -3.71
C GLN A 42 -18.77 9.52 -4.47
N ILE A 43 -17.54 9.29 -3.99
CA ILE A 43 -16.62 8.37 -4.66
C ILE A 43 -17.23 6.95 -4.71
N GLU A 44 -17.07 6.27 -5.83
CA GLU A 44 -17.54 4.90 -6.05
C GLU A 44 -16.38 3.91 -6.08
N LEU A 45 -15.23 4.36 -6.56
CA LEU A 45 -14.02 3.55 -6.70
C LEU A 45 -12.84 4.23 -5.97
N VAL A 46 -12.12 3.46 -5.18
CA VAL A 46 -10.84 3.85 -4.59
C VAL A 46 -9.73 3.02 -5.19
N ILE A 47 -8.77 3.67 -5.82
CA ILE A 47 -7.57 3.02 -6.36
C ILE A 47 -6.40 3.35 -5.44
N ILE A 48 -5.72 2.32 -4.92
CA ILE A 48 -4.50 2.47 -4.14
C ILE A 48 -3.36 1.85 -4.92
N ASP A 49 -2.50 2.70 -5.44
CA ASP A 49 -1.27 2.29 -6.10
C ASP A 49 -0.14 2.11 -5.07
N GLU A 50 0.87 1.31 -5.40
CA GLU A 50 1.99 0.92 -4.53
C GLU A 50 1.50 0.36 -3.19
N ILE A 51 0.51 -0.54 -3.24
CA ILE A 51 -0.15 -1.09 -2.05
C ILE A 51 0.81 -1.86 -1.14
N SER A 52 1.91 -2.39 -1.67
CA SER A 52 2.94 -3.10 -0.88
C SER A 52 3.53 -2.24 0.23
N MET A 53 3.60 -0.92 0.04
CA MET A 53 4.13 0.04 1.01
C MET A 53 3.09 0.52 2.04
N VAL A 54 1.85 0.04 1.95
CA VAL A 54 0.75 0.48 2.82
C VAL A 54 0.61 -0.46 4.01
N ARG A 55 0.58 0.13 5.22
CA ARG A 55 0.39 -0.65 6.46
C ARG A 55 -1.06 -1.11 6.62
N ALA A 56 -1.24 -2.24 7.30
CA ALA A 56 -2.54 -2.83 7.60
C ALA A 56 -3.48 -1.90 8.37
N ASP A 57 -2.95 -1.18 9.36
CA ASP A 57 -3.70 -0.23 10.17
C ASP A 57 -4.30 0.93 9.36
N LEU A 58 -3.58 1.37 8.31
CA LEU A 58 -4.05 2.42 7.42
C LEU A 58 -5.22 1.94 6.55
N ILE A 59 -5.21 0.69 6.12
CA ILE A 59 -6.32 0.09 5.37
C ILE A 59 -7.57 0.00 6.25
N ASP A 60 -7.43 -0.48 7.49
CA ASP A 60 -8.56 -0.53 8.42
C ASP A 60 -9.08 0.87 8.78
N ALA A 61 -8.20 1.87 8.90
CA ALA A 61 -8.61 3.26 9.09
C ALA A 61 -9.40 3.80 7.89
N ILE A 62 -8.96 3.51 6.66
CA ILE A 62 -9.67 3.90 5.43
C ILE A 62 -11.04 3.23 5.37
N ASP A 63 -11.14 1.94 5.70
CA ASP A 63 -12.42 1.24 5.80
C ASP A 63 -13.37 1.98 6.74
N ARG A 64 -12.93 2.30 7.94
CA ARG A 64 -13.76 3.01 8.94
C ARG A 64 -14.22 4.38 8.46
N ILE A 65 -13.31 5.15 7.87
CA ILE A 65 -13.62 6.46 7.29
C ILE A 65 -14.70 6.32 6.20
N LEU A 66 -14.49 5.41 5.26
CA LEU A 66 -15.42 5.24 4.15
C LEU A 66 -16.79 4.75 4.62
N ARG A 67 -16.88 3.81 5.56
CA ARG A 67 -18.17 3.38 6.13
C ARG A 67 -18.95 4.56 6.73
N VAL A 68 -18.28 5.41 7.51
CA VAL A 68 -18.93 6.55 8.18
C VAL A 68 -19.39 7.60 7.17
N TYR A 69 -18.53 7.97 6.20
CA TYR A 69 -18.86 9.03 5.23
C TYR A 69 -19.76 8.57 4.09
N SER A 70 -19.84 7.26 3.82
CA SER A 70 -20.84 6.69 2.89
C SER A 70 -22.19 6.41 3.55
N HIS A 71 -22.31 6.66 4.87
CA HIS A 71 -23.49 6.29 5.67
C HIS A 71 -23.85 4.79 5.58
N ASN A 72 -22.87 3.95 5.24
CA ASN A 72 -23.02 2.51 5.12
C ASN A 72 -22.04 1.81 6.06
N LEU A 73 -22.47 1.62 7.31
CA LEU A 73 -21.62 1.03 8.36
C LEU A 73 -21.50 -0.51 8.26
N ARG A 74 -22.36 -1.15 7.46
CA ARG A 74 -22.44 -2.62 7.37
C ARG A 74 -21.43 -3.19 6.39
N GLU A 75 -21.27 -2.54 5.24
CA GLU A 75 -20.43 -3.04 4.17
C GLU A 75 -18.99 -2.52 4.30
N PRO A 76 -17.97 -3.38 4.06
CA PRO A 76 -16.60 -2.97 3.97
C PRO A 76 -16.40 -1.79 3.02
N PHE A 77 -15.55 -0.86 3.40
CA PHE A 77 -15.28 0.39 2.68
C PHE A 77 -16.54 1.22 2.35
N GLY A 78 -17.64 1.00 3.11
CA GLY A 78 -18.91 1.67 2.87
C GLY A 78 -19.59 1.23 1.57
N GLY A 79 -19.31 0.03 1.07
CA GLY A 79 -19.83 -0.51 -0.18
C GLY A 79 -19.13 0.03 -1.44
N LYS A 80 -18.02 0.76 -1.29
CA LYS A 80 -17.24 1.28 -2.42
C LYS A 80 -16.33 0.22 -3.01
N GLN A 81 -16.12 0.28 -4.32
CA GLN A 81 -15.18 -0.60 -5.00
C GLN A 81 -13.75 -0.23 -4.65
N LEU A 82 -12.91 -1.26 -4.46
CA LEU A 82 -11.49 -1.10 -4.16
C LEU A 82 -10.64 -1.76 -5.23
N LEU A 83 -9.66 -1.03 -5.76
CA LEU A 83 -8.63 -1.55 -6.65
C LEU A 83 -7.27 -1.32 -6.00
N LEU A 84 -6.56 -2.42 -5.69
CA LEU A 84 -5.23 -2.41 -5.10
C LEU A 84 -4.23 -2.78 -6.19
N VAL A 85 -3.23 -1.94 -6.42
CA VAL A 85 -2.20 -2.14 -7.43
C VAL A 85 -0.84 -2.09 -6.76
N GLY A 86 0.06 -3.03 -7.08
CA GLY A 86 1.42 -3.05 -6.52
C GLY A 86 2.08 -4.40 -6.64
N ASP A 87 3.29 -4.50 -6.13
CA ASP A 87 4.08 -5.73 -6.11
C ASP A 87 4.57 -6.02 -4.68
N VAL A 88 4.06 -7.10 -4.10
CA VAL A 88 4.36 -7.50 -2.71
C VAL A 88 5.80 -7.96 -2.49
N PHE A 89 6.55 -8.20 -3.57
CA PHE A 89 7.97 -8.56 -3.54
C PHE A 89 8.90 -7.35 -3.62
N GLN A 90 8.34 -6.13 -3.78
CA GLN A 90 9.11 -4.88 -3.76
C GLN A 90 9.21 -4.32 -2.33
N LEU A 91 9.09 -3.00 -2.18
CA LEU A 91 9.27 -2.34 -0.88
C LEU A 91 8.17 -2.68 0.12
N GLU A 92 8.59 -3.05 1.32
CA GLU A 92 7.68 -3.27 2.46
C GLU A 92 7.20 -1.95 3.08
N PRO A 93 6.12 -2.00 3.89
CA PRO A 93 5.68 -0.82 4.63
C PRO A 93 6.75 -0.32 5.59
N VAL A 94 7.00 0.99 5.57
CA VAL A 94 7.94 1.61 6.51
C VAL A 94 7.32 1.63 7.91
N VAL A 95 7.96 0.92 8.84
CA VAL A 95 7.55 0.83 10.25
C VAL A 95 8.74 1.16 11.13
N LYS A 96 8.62 2.18 11.97
CA LYS A 96 9.65 2.51 12.96
C LYS A 96 9.74 1.45 14.04
N ASN A 97 10.89 1.35 14.71
CA ASN A 97 11.11 0.32 15.73
C ASN A 97 10.12 0.42 16.91
N ASP A 98 9.79 1.62 17.34
CA ASP A 98 8.80 1.89 18.39
C ASP A 98 7.35 1.59 17.95
N GLU A 99 7.05 1.72 16.67
CA GLU A 99 5.74 1.42 16.11
C GLU A 99 5.52 -0.09 15.88
N ARG A 100 6.60 -0.84 15.63
CA ARG A 100 6.54 -2.28 15.34
C ARG A 100 5.90 -3.09 16.47
N GLU A 101 6.25 -2.82 17.70
CA GLU A 101 5.64 -3.49 18.87
C GLU A 101 4.16 -3.17 18.99
N ILE A 102 3.77 -1.95 18.69
CA ILE A 102 2.37 -1.50 18.73
C ILE A 102 1.56 -2.24 17.67
N LEU A 103 2.03 -2.26 16.43
CA LEU A 103 1.36 -2.92 15.31
C LEU A 103 1.25 -4.43 15.50
N ASN A 104 2.29 -5.09 16.01
CA ASN A 104 2.32 -6.54 16.25
C ASN A 104 1.28 -7.01 17.29
N ARG A 105 0.74 -6.10 18.12
CA ARG A 105 -0.37 -6.43 19.04
C ARG A 105 -1.70 -6.60 18.30
N ALA A 106 -1.86 -6.00 17.15
CA ALA A 106 -3.12 -5.95 16.42
C ALA A 106 -3.10 -6.73 15.10
N TYR A 107 -1.93 -6.87 14.48
CA TYR A 107 -1.75 -7.43 13.14
C TYR A 107 -0.62 -8.48 13.13
N PRO A 108 -0.80 -9.62 12.41
CA PRO A 108 0.25 -10.62 12.22
C PRO A 108 1.48 -10.08 11.50
N THR A 109 1.28 -9.18 10.55
CA THR A 109 2.32 -8.49 9.79
C THR A 109 1.92 -7.04 9.54
N PRO A 110 2.86 -6.13 9.26
CA PRO A 110 2.53 -4.74 8.92
C PRO A 110 1.91 -4.58 7.52
N TYR A 111 2.00 -5.59 6.65
CA TYR A 111 1.52 -5.51 5.28
C TYR A 111 0.00 -5.31 5.20
N PHE A 112 -0.45 -4.62 4.14
CA PHE A 112 -1.86 -4.30 3.89
C PHE A 112 -2.80 -5.51 3.99
N PHE A 113 -2.37 -6.69 3.51
CA PHE A 113 -3.19 -7.90 3.51
C PHE A 113 -3.44 -8.48 4.92
N SER A 114 -2.75 -7.98 5.96
CA SER A 114 -3.05 -8.27 7.36
C SER A 114 -4.18 -7.40 7.94
N ALA A 115 -4.72 -6.44 7.17
CA ALA A 115 -5.83 -5.61 7.61
C ALA A 115 -7.06 -6.47 7.92
N ARG A 116 -7.72 -6.17 9.03
CA ARG A 116 -8.86 -6.97 9.53
C ARG A 116 -10.07 -6.92 8.60
N VAL A 117 -10.25 -5.83 7.87
CA VAL A 117 -11.36 -5.68 6.93
C VAL A 117 -11.35 -6.75 5.84
N PHE A 118 -10.18 -7.26 5.44
CA PHE A 118 -10.08 -8.28 4.40
C PHE A 118 -10.61 -9.66 4.81
N SER A 119 -10.84 -9.89 6.11
CA SER A 119 -11.59 -11.08 6.55
C SER A 119 -13.09 -11.02 6.24
N GLN A 120 -13.59 -9.87 5.81
CA GLN A 120 -15.02 -9.61 5.51
C GLN A 120 -15.31 -9.54 4.01
N ILE A 121 -14.31 -9.65 3.15
CA ILE A 121 -14.45 -9.53 1.69
C ILE A 121 -13.62 -10.59 0.98
N ASP A 122 -14.09 -11.01 -0.19
CA ASP A 122 -13.34 -11.87 -1.09
C ASP A 122 -12.55 -11.01 -2.07
N LEU A 123 -11.22 -11.04 -1.95
CA LEU A 123 -10.32 -10.34 -2.88
C LEU A 123 -10.11 -11.19 -4.13
N VAL A 124 -10.38 -10.59 -5.29
CA VAL A 124 -10.00 -11.17 -6.59
C VAL A 124 -8.57 -10.70 -6.90
N SER A 125 -7.63 -11.65 -6.99
CA SER A 125 -6.25 -11.38 -7.33
C SER A 125 -5.98 -11.65 -8.81
N ILE A 126 -5.35 -10.68 -9.48
CA ILE A 126 -4.93 -10.78 -10.88
C ILE A 126 -3.43 -10.52 -10.92
N GLU A 127 -2.65 -11.51 -11.33
CA GLU A 127 -1.21 -11.38 -11.50
C GLU A 127 -0.88 -10.99 -12.95
N LEU A 128 -0.16 -9.86 -13.12
CA LEU A 128 0.36 -9.42 -14.41
C LEU A 128 1.69 -10.12 -14.68
N GLN A 129 1.74 -10.97 -15.70
CA GLN A 129 2.90 -11.82 -15.98
C GLN A 129 3.84 -11.24 -17.04
N LYS A 130 3.37 -10.33 -17.91
CA LYS A 130 4.18 -9.81 -19.01
C LYS A 130 4.85 -8.49 -18.65
N VAL A 131 6.19 -8.49 -18.78
CA VAL A 131 7.00 -7.29 -18.59
C VAL A 131 7.09 -6.52 -19.91
N TYR A 132 6.74 -5.21 -19.86
CA TYR A 132 6.81 -4.30 -21.02
C TYR A 132 7.86 -3.20 -20.85
N ARG A 133 8.29 -2.93 -19.63
CA ARG A 133 9.22 -1.84 -19.31
C ARG A 133 10.64 -2.11 -19.81
N GLN A 134 11.06 -3.38 -19.76
CA GLN A 134 12.40 -3.83 -20.15
C GLN A 134 12.31 -4.78 -21.33
N THR A 135 13.22 -4.64 -22.30
CA THR A 135 13.31 -5.48 -23.50
C THR A 135 14.45 -6.49 -23.42
N ASP A 136 15.46 -6.25 -22.59
CA ASP A 136 16.57 -7.18 -22.36
C ASP A 136 16.09 -8.36 -21.50
N SER A 137 15.91 -9.50 -22.12
CA SER A 137 15.40 -10.72 -21.48
C SER A 137 16.33 -11.26 -20.38
N VAL A 138 17.65 -11.06 -20.52
CA VAL A 138 18.64 -11.50 -19.54
C VAL A 138 18.52 -10.62 -18.29
N PHE A 139 18.43 -9.32 -18.47
CA PHE A 139 18.25 -8.39 -17.37
C PHE A 139 16.90 -8.59 -16.66
N VAL A 140 15.82 -8.82 -17.41
CA VAL A 140 14.50 -9.16 -16.84
C VAL A 140 14.58 -10.41 -15.97
N SER A 141 15.29 -11.46 -16.43
CA SER A 141 15.49 -12.69 -15.64
C SER A 141 16.23 -12.43 -14.34
N VAL A 142 17.30 -11.62 -14.36
CA VAL A 142 18.05 -11.26 -13.14
C VAL A 142 17.16 -10.51 -12.15
N LEU A 143 16.36 -9.54 -12.64
CA LEU A 143 15.42 -8.80 -11.80
C LEU A 143 14.37 -9.72 -11.18
N ASP A 144 13.87 -10.70 -11.92
CA ASP A 144 12.89 -11.67 -11.41
C ASP A 144 13.52 -12.59 -10.35
N HIS A 145 14.77 -13.06 -10.56
CA HIS A 145 15.50 -13.81 -9.55
C HIS A 145 15.71 -13.03 -8.26
N ILE A 146 16.01 -11.72 -8.36
CA ILE A 146 16.14 -10.85 -7.18
C ILE A 146 14.79 -10.70 -6.49
N ARG A 147 13.74 -10.42 -7.24
CA ARG A 147 12.37 -10.23 -6.75
C ARG A 147 11.87 -11.46 -5.98
N THR A 148 12.15 -12.65 -6.50
CA THR A 148 11.72 -13.93 -5.90
C THR A 148 12.71 -14.52 -4.90
N ASN A 149 13.81 -13.80 -4.61
CA ASN A 149 14.90 -14.26 -3.72
C ASN A 149 15.56 -15.57 -4.18
N THR A 150 15.68 -15.76 -5.50
CA THR A 150 16.33 -16.92 -6.14
C THR A 150 17.61 -16.53 -6.84
N ALA A 151 18.08 -15.29 -6.71
CA ALA A 151 19.31 -14.79 -7.33
C ALA A 151 20.54 -15.58 -6.86
N GLY A 152 21.33 -16.04 -7.84
CA GLY A 152 22.54 -16.82 -7.64
C GLY A 152 23.83 -16.07 -7.98
N ALA A 153 24.97 -16.79 -7.90
CA ALA A 153 26.29 -16.22 -8.20
C ALA A 153 26.40 -15.72 -9.65
N ALA A 154 25.73 -16.37 -10.60
CA ALA A 154 25.73 -15.94 -11.99
C ALA A 154 25.02 -14.58 -12.20
N ASP A 155 23.90 -14.37 -11.52
CA ASP A 155 23.17 -13.10 -11.57
C ASP A 155 24.02 -11.96 -10.99
N LEU A 156 24.70 -12.21 -9.86
CA LEU A 156 25.61 -11.24 -9.24
C LEU A 156 26.82 -10.93 -10.12
N GLN A 157 27.41 -11.94 -10.78
CA GLN A 157 28.50 -11.73 -11.73
C GLN A 157 28.05 -10.85 -12.89
N LEU A 158 26.87 -11.09 -13.45
CA LEU A 158 26.32 -10.29 -14.54
C LEU A 158 26.09 -8.84 -14.10
N LEU A 159 25.53 -8.60 -12.94
CA LEU A 159 25.35 -7.25 -12.40
C LEU A 159 26.69 -6.54 -12.17
N ASN A 160 27.68 -7.26 -11.64
CA ASN A 160 29.01 -6.72 -11.39
C ASN A 160 29.76 -6.33 -12.67
N THR A 161 29.42 -6.87 -13.85
CA THR A 161 29.99 -6.40 -15.12
C THR A 161 29.63 -4.93 -15.42
N ARG A 162 28.58 -4.43 -14.82
CA ARG A 162 28.14 -3.03 -14.95
C ARG A 162 28.76 -2.10 -13.91
N TYR A 163 29.40 -2.63 -12.87
CA TYR A 163 30.08 -1.82 -11.88
C TYR A 163 31.30 -1.11 -12.47
N GLY A 164 31.37 0.20 -12.32
CA GLY A 164 32.47 1.04 -12.83
C GLY A 164 32.49 1.20 -14.36
N SER A 165 31.45 0.75 -15.09
CA SER A 165 31.34 1.06 -16.51
C SER A 165 31.10 2.55 -16.72
N HIS A 166 31.90 3.19 -17.58
CA HIS A 166 31.68 4.58 -18.00
C HIS A 166 30.41 4.64 -18.87
N ILE A 167 29.44 5.44 -18.45
CA ILE A 167 28.29 5.82 -19.28
C ILE A 167 28.63 7.16 -19.90
N GLU A 168 28.61 7.24 -21.23
CA GLU A 168 28.75 8.55 -21.92
C GLU A 168 27.55 9.42 -21.62
N GLU A 169 27.77 10.73 -21.34
CA GLU A 169 26.71 11.67 -21.00
C GLU A 169 25.56 11.74 -22.02
N SER A 170 25.87 11.44 -23.31
CA SER A 170 24.89 11.39 -24.40
C SER A 170 23.92 10.18 -24.31
N GLU A 171 24.22 9.18 -23.50
CA GLU A 171 23.43 7.94 -23.38
C GLU A 171 22.63 7.87 -22.06
N ALA A 172 22.84 8.83 -21.15
CA ALA A 172 22.20 8.82 -19.86
C ALA A 172 21.03 9.80 -19.80
N ASP A 173 19.83 9.26 -19.63
CA ASP A 173 18.63 10.07 -19.39
C ASP A 173 18.56 10.59 -17.94
N MET A 174 19.32 9.98 -17.02
CA MET A 174 19.33 10.36 -15.60
C MET A 174 20.63 9.94 -14.91
N TYR A 175 21.23 10.85 -14.16
CA TYR A 175 22.32 10.59 -13.20
C TYR A 175 21.76 10.49 -11.78
N ILE A 176 22.21 9.50 -11.02
CA ILE A 176 21.93 9.37 -9.61
C ILE A 176 23.19 9.70 -8.81
#